data_d3b5e8f5332ee55416a3f28810e55af5
#
_entry.id   d3b5e8f5332ee55416a3f28810e55af5
#
_cell.length_a   1.000
_cell.length_b   1.000
_cell.length_c   1.000
_cell.angle_alpha   90.00
_cell.angle_beta   90.00
_cell.angle_gamma   90.00
#
_symmetry.space_group_name_H-M   'P 1'
#
loop_
_entity.id
_entity.type
_entity.pdbx_description
1 polymer ?
#
loop_
_entity_poly.entity_id
_entity_poly.type
_entity_poly.pdbx_seq_one_letter_code
_entity_poly.pdbx_strand_id
1 'polypeptide(L)'
;MGNKQQHIPPDNTITYGSVCSGIEAATVAWHSLGWDATWFSEIEPFPCAVLAHHWPSVPNLGDMTQIAARIQSGDVPAPDILVGGTPCQAYSLSGKRQGLKDPRGRLTLAFVQLADQIDKTRHEQGKPSSIIVWENVTGVLNSHDNAFGYFLGALAGERRPLQPAGKRWANAGAVSGPSRTVVWRTLNAEFFGVPQSRKRVFVMASARPGFDPGTILFEFPTVPPRTENYYGTQKKSASSTHSGIEREFHRYCFDAIPDTAGTLIAGYDGTTSQDMRMRGGLIVEQHPRLRVRRLTPTECERFQGFPTGYTDIPWRSSSPSPR
;
A
#
# COMPACT_ATOMS: atom_id res chain seq x y z
N MET A 1 -35.92 -3.36 12.83
CA MET A 1 -34.68 -2.99 13.54
C MET A 1 -33.89 -4.28 13.70
N GLY A 2 -33.00 -4.57 12.77
CA GLY A 2 -32.18 -5.78 12.80
C GLY A 2 -30.99 -5.58 13.71
N ASN A 3 -30.88 -6.43 14.72
CA ASN A 3 -29.74 -6.51 15.63
C ASN A 3 -28.51 -6.91 14.81
N LYS A 4 -27.64 -5.96 14.44
CA LYS A 4 -26.32 -6.28 13.89
C LYS A 4 -25.53 -6.89 15.03
N GLN A 5 -25.39 -8.21 15.04
CA GLN A 5 -24.43 -8.90 15.90
C GLN A 5 -23.06 -8.33 15.60
N GLN A 6 -22.47 -7.63 16.56
CA GLN A 6 -21.06 -7.24 16.52
C GLN A 6 -20.25 -8.54 16.55
N HIS A 7 -19.44 -8.74 15.53
CA HIS A 7 -18.46 -9.82 15.50
C HIS A 7 -17.45 -9.55 16.62
N ILE A 8 -17.47 -10.36 17.66
CA ILE A 8 -16.48 -10.33 18.74
C ILE A 8 -15.44 -11.40 18.38
N PRO A 9 -14.21 -11.00 18.02
CA PRO A 9 -13.15 -11.98 17.73
C PRO A 9 -12.79 -12.78 18.99
N PRO A 10 -12.28 -14.02 18.84
CA PRO A 10 -11.79 -14.82 19.97
C PRO A 10 -10.73 -14.04 20.75
N ASP A 11 -10.64 -14.27 22.06
CA ASP A 11 -9.79 -13.51 23.03
C ASP A 11 -8.31 -13.35 22.66
N ASN A 12 -7.80 -14.04 21.64
CA ASN A 12 -6.38 -14.01 21.21
C ASN A 12 -6.18 -13.60 19.75
N THR A 13 -7.21 -13.12 19.06
CA THR A 13 -7.10 -12.71 17.65
C THR A 13 -6.55 -11.30 17.55
N ILE A 14 -5.49 -11.11 16.76
CA ILE A 14 -4.97 -9.78 16.44
C ILE A 14 -5.99 -9.02 15.61
N THR A 15 -6.34 -7.82 16.06
CA THR A 15 -7.31 -6.96 15.39
C THR A 15 -6.62 -5.80 14.67
N TYR A 16 -7.17 -5.34 13.56
CA TYR A 16 -6.62 -4.17 12.86
C TYR A 16 -7.72 -3.25 12.32
N GLY A 17 -7.34 -1.98 12.20
CA GLY A 17 -8.11 -0.96 11.48
C GLY A 17 -7.30 -0.45 10.31
N SER A 18 -7.95 -0.29 9.15
CA SER A 18 -7.31 0.14 7.92
C SER A 18 -7.84 1.50 7.47
N VAL A 19 -6.95 2.41 7.07
CA VAL A 19 -7.31 3.74 6.54
C VAL A 19 -6.71 3.97 5.16
N CYS A 20 -7.42 4.73 4.33
CA CYS A 20 -7.15 4.83 2.90
C CYS A 20 -7.06 3.43 2.30
N SER A 21 -8.05 2.62 2.67
CA SER A 21 -8.04 1.16 2.52
C SER A 21 -7.96 0.70 1.06
N GLY A 22 -8.41 1.52 0.12
CA GLY A 22 -8.48 1.14 -1.27
C GLY A 22 -9.32 -0.13 -1.44
N ILE A 23 -8.82 -1.10 -2.19
CA ILE A 23 -9.42 -2.43 -2.35
C ILE A 23 -8.95 -3.45 -1.29
N GLU A 24 -8.27 -2.99 -0.25
CA GLU A 24 -7.87 -3.70 0.97
C GLU A 24 -6.81 -4.80 0.78
N ALA A 25 -5.62 -4.37 0.40
CA ALA A 25 -4.47 -5.28 0.29
C ALA A 25 -4.03 -5.89 1.64
N ALA A 26 -4.20 -5.15 2.74
CA ALA A 26 -3.84 -5.64 4.08
C ALA A 26 -4.68 -6.85 4.47
N THR A 27 -6.00 -6.80 4.28
CA THR A 27 -6.88 -7.93 4.58
C THR A 27 -6.56 -9.14 3.70
N VAL A 28 -6.31 -8.93 2.40
CA VAL A 28 -5.91 -10.04 1.50
C VAL A 28 -4.64 -10.72 1.99
N ALA A 29 -3.67 -9.94 2.50
CA ALA A 29 -2.41 -10.47 3.03
C ALA A 29 -2.57 -11.17 4.40
N TRP A 30 -3.43 -10.64 5.28
CA TRP A 30 -3.49 -11.04 6.69
C TRP A 30 -4.62 -12.00 7.02
N HIS A 31 -5.61 -12.14 6.15
CA HIS A 31 -6.74 -13.04 6.37
C HIS A 31 -6.30 -14.50 6.62
N SER A 32 -5.29 -14.97 5.89
CA SER A 32 -4.74 -16.32 6.08
C SER A 32 -3.99 -16.51 7.42
N LEU A 33 -3.63 -15.41 8.09
CA LEU A 33 -3.01 -15.42 9.42
C LEU A 33 -4.04 -15.47 10.55
N GLY A 34 -5.34 -15.43 10.23
CA GLY A 34 -6.42 -15.37 11.21
C GLY A 34 -6.52 -14.03 11.92
N TRP A 35 -6.06 -12.93 11.30
CA TRP A 35 -6.20 -11.59 11.83
C TRP A 35 -7.52 -10.98 11.38
N ASP A 36 -8.17 -10.20 12.26
CA ASP A 36 -9.50 -9.65 12.02
C ASP A 36 -9.48 -8.14 11.79
N ALA A 37 -10.08 -7.72 10.65
CA ALA A 37 -10.38 -6.33 10.39
C ALA A 37 -11.55 -5.87 11.27
N THR A 38 -11.34 -4.86 12.10
CA THR A 38 -12.43 -4.27 12.90
C THR A 38 -13.18 -3.19 12.16
N TRP A 39 -12.50 -2.46 11.28
CA TRP A 39 -13.09 -1.43 10.44
C TRP A 39 -12.14 -1.05 9.29
N PHE A 40 -12.74 -0.52 8.22
CA PHE A 40 -12.06 0.13 7.11
C PHE A 40 -12.39 1.61 7.07
N SER A 41 -11.60 2.38 6.33
CA SER A 41 -11.85 3.78 6.05
C SER A 41 -11.44 4.11 4.62
N GLU A 42 -12.44 4.20 3.76
CA GLU A 42 -12.30 4.49 2.34
C GLU A 42 -13.47 5.38 1.89
N ILE A 43 -13.19 6.36 1.04
CA ILE A 43 -14.19 7.33 0.54
C ILE A 43 -14.48 7.19 -0.95
N GLU A 44 -13.56 6.57 -1.70
CA GLU A 44 -13.72 6.40 -3.13
C GLU A 44 -14.83 5.37 -3.45
N PRO A 45 -15.80 5.70 -4.33
CA PRO A 45 -16.98 4.85 -4.52
C PRO A 45 -16.70 3.42 -4.97
N PHE A 46 -15.76 3.22 -5.92
CA PHE A 46 -15.46 1.88 -6.42
C PHE A 46 -14.73 1.02 -5.38
N PRO A 47 -13.64 1.48 -4.73
CA PRO A 47 -13.06 0.77 -3.60
C PRO A 47 -14.07 0.45 -2.50
N CYS A 48 -14.95 1.38 -2.12
CA CYS A 48 -16.01 1.11 -1.14
C CYS A 48 -16.91 -0.05 -1.55
N ALA A 49 -17.23 -0.18 -2.85
CA ALA A 49 -18.03 -1.29 -3.34
C ALA A 49 -17.26 -2.63 -3.29
N VAL A 50 -15.95 -2.62 -3.58
CA VAL A 50 -15.08 -3.79 -3.43
C VAL A 50 -15.03 -4.25 -1.97
N LEU A 51 -14.85 -3.33 -1.03
CA LEU A 51 -14.88 -3.62 0.41
C LEU A 51 -16.21 -4.23 0.84
N ALA A 52 -17.32 -3.62 0.44
CA ALA A 52 -18.66 -4.12 0.77
C ALA A 52 -18.96 -5.50 0.16
N HIS A 53 -18.37 -5.81 -0.99
CA HIS A 53 -18.54 -7.10 -1.66
C HIS A 53 -17.76 -8.22 -0.95
N HIS A 54 -16.47 -8.00 -0.69
CA HIS A 54 -15.61 -9.04 -0.12
C HIS A 54 -15.68 -9.14 1.40
N TRP A 55 -15.94 -8.01 2.08
CA TRP A 55 -15.88 -7.89 3.54
C TRP A 55 -17.16 -7.26 4.10
N PRO A 56 -18.37 -7.83 3.81
CA PRO A 56 -19.66 -7.19 4.15
C PRO A 56 -19.89 -7.06 5.67
N SER A 57 -19.19 -7.85 6.48
CA SER A 57 -19.27 -7.79 7.95
C SER A 57 -18.40 -6.70 8.56
N VAL A 58 -17.41 -6.17 7.82
CA VAL A 58 -16.50 -5.14 8.31
C VAL A 58 -17.02 -3.75 7.93
N PRO A 59 -17.29 -2.87 8.90
CA PRO A 59 -17.82 -1.54 8.60
C PRO A 59 -16.77 -0.67 7.90
N ASN A 60 -17.16 -0.02 6.80
CA ASN A 60 -16.40 1.07 6.22
C ASN A 60 -16.83 2.39 6.89
N LEU A 61 -15.92 3.06 7.60
CA LEU A 61 -16.18 4.26 8.39
C LEU A 61 -16.11 5.56 7.57
N GLY A 62 -15.73 5.48 6.29
CA GLY A 62 -15.60 6.65 5.40
C GLY A 62 -14.37 7.49 5.70
N ASP A 63 -14.56 8.77 5.98
CA ASP A 63 -13.47 9.74 6.20
C ASP A 63 -12.65 9.42 7.45
N MET A 64 -11.37 9.10 7.27
CA MET A 64 -10.44 8.77 8.36
C MET A 64 -10.27 9.89 9.39
N THR A 65 -10.50 11.14 9.02
CA THR A 65 -10.32 12.28 9.92
C THR A 65 -11.33 12.30 11.08
N GLN A 66 -12.42 11.53 10.96
CA GLN A 66 -13.47 11.42 11.95
C GLN A 66 -13.27 10.27 12.95
N ILE A 67 -12.35 9.34 12.63
CA ILE A 67 -12.24 8.07 13.37
C ILE A 67 -11.67 8.28 14.78
N ALA A 68 -10.68 9.18 14.95
CA ALA A 68 -10.09 9.46 16.25
C ALA A 68 -11.15 9.90 17.28
N ALA A 69 -12.07 10.80 16.89
CA ALA A 69 -13.16 11.25 17.75
C ALA A 69 -14.14 10.10 18.09
N ARG A 70 -14.41 9.21 17.13
CA ARG A 70 -15.30 8.05 17.33
C ARG A 70 -14.67 6.96 18.19
N ILE A 71 -13.34 6.81 18.19
CA ILE A 71 -12.62 5.94 19.14
C ILE A 71 -12.67 6.56 20.53
N GLN A 72 -12.48 7.87 20.63
CA GLN A 72 -12.56 8.58 21.91
C GLN A 72 -13.95 8.48 22.56
N SER A 73 -15.02 8.53 21.76
CA SER A 73 -16.41 8.35 22.28
C SER A 73 -16.76 6.89 22.60
N GLY A 74 -15.94 5.92 22.18
CA GLY A 74 -16.22 4.50 22.34
C GLY A 74 -17.09 3.89 21.24
N ASP A 75 -17.45 4.67 20.19
CA ASP A 75 -18.28 4.18 19.07
C ASP A 75 -17.51 3.25 18.12
N VAL A 76 -16.18 3.35 18.12
CA VAL A 76 -15.29 2.58 17.26
C VAL A 76 -14.20 1.95 18.13
N PRO A 77 -13.92 0.63 17.98
CA PRO A 77 -12.90 -0.04 18.76
C PRO A 77 -11.49 0.42 18.38
N ALA A 78 -10.59 0.46 19.39
CA ALA A 78 -9.16 0.71 19.22
C ALA A 78 -8.44 -0.60 18.92
N PRO A 79 -7.97 -0.83 17.67
CA PRO A 79 -7.42 -2.12 17.22
C PRO A 79 -5.98 -2.33 17.70
N ASP A 80 -5.47 -3.57 17.57
CA ASP A 80 -4.06 -3.90 17.85
C ASP A 80 -3.11 -3.31 16.81
N ILE A 81 -3.56 -3.20 15.56
CA ILE A 81 -2.77 -2.65 14.46
C ILE A 81 -3.56 -1.56 13.77
N LEU A 82 -2.91 -0.42 13.50
CA LEU A 82 -3.38 0.59 12.56
C LEU A 82 -2.56 0.48 11.28
N VAL A 83 -3.20 0.22 10.15
CA VAL A 83 -2.54 0.17 8.84
C VAL A 83 -3.13 1.20 7.90
N GLY A 84 -2.28 1.77 7.02
CA GLY A 84 -2.76 2.65 5.98
C GLY A 84 -1.68 3.27 5.12
N GLY A 85 -2.09 3.76 3.95
CA GLY A 85 -1.27 4.49 3.00
C GLY A 85 -1.88 5.85 2.71
N THR A 86 -1.58 6.86 3.52
CA THR A 86 -2.13 8.21 3.29
C THR A 86 -1.57 8.83 2.01
N PRO A 87 -2.37 9.58 1.23
CA PRO A 87 -1.87 10.25 0.04
C PRO A 87 -0.65 11.12 0.34
N CYS A 88 0.45 10.87 -0.38
CA CYS A 88 1.69 11.60 -0.22
C CYS A 88 1.78 12.73 -1.24
N GLN A 89 1.26 13.89 -0.90
CA GLN A 89 1.57 15.10 -1.64
C GLN A 89 1.82 16.24 -0.65
N ALA A 90 3.11 16.65 -0.63
CA ALA A 90 3.63 17.91 -0.12
C ALA A 90 3.14 18.38 1.28
N TYR A 91 3.92 18.06 2.30
CA TYR A 91 4.02 18.91 3.47
C TYR A 91 4.74 20.21 3.09
N SER A 92 4.09 21.11 2.35
CA SER A 92 4.58 22.45 2.20
C SER A 92 4.32 23.26 3.49
N LEU A 93 5.13 23.01 4.50
CA LEU A 93 5.18 23.85 5.71
C LEU A 93 6.17 25.04 5.55
N SER A 94 6.91 25.07 4.43
CA SER A 94 7.84 26.17 4.14
C SER A 94 7.15 27.26 3.32
N GLY A 95 6.51 28.17 3.98
CA GLY A 95 5.99 29.38 3.35
C GLY A 95 4.68 29.82 3.97
N LYS A 96 4.73 30.70 4.94
CA LYS A 96 3.61 31.51 5.44
C LYS A 96 2.36 30.70 5.83
N ARG A 97 2.33 30.04 7.01
CA ARG A 97 1.11 29.61 7.73
C ARG A 97 -0.01 28.97 6.87
N GLN A 98 0.28 28.57 5.63
CA GLN A 98 -0.68 27.96 4.70
C GLN A 98 -0.60 26.43 4.67
N GLY A 99 0.42 25.80 5.26
CA GLY A 99 0.63 24.35 5.24
C GLY A 99 -0.48 23.53 5.92
N LEU A 100 -1.19 24.11 6.86
CA LEU A 100 -2.41 23.53 7.47
C LEU A 100 -3.66 23.66 6.57
N LYS A 101 -3.57 24.40 5.46
CA LYS A 101 -4.67 24.56 4.49
C LYS A 101 -4.62 23.57 3.34
N ASP A 102 -3.49 22.84 3.14
CA ASP A 102 -3.44 21.77 2.15
C ASP A 102 -4.19 20.54 2.69
N PRO A 103 -5.26 20.08 2.03
CA PRO A 103 -6.06 18.93 2.47
C PRO A 103 -5.22 17.66 2.64
N ARG A 104 -4.10 17.54 1.96
CA ARG A 104 -3.24 16.34 1.87
C ARG A 104 -2.25 16.23 3.04
N GLY A 105 -1.69 17.33 3.49
CA GLY A 105 -0.89 17.40 4.74
C GLY A 105 -1.75 17.09 5.97
N ARG A 106 -3.05 17.39 5.91
CA ARG A 106 -4.00 17.07 6.99
C ARG A 106 -4.20 15.57 7.18
N LEU A 107 -4.20 14.77 6.09
CA LEU A 107 -4.45 13.32 6.19
C LEU A 107 -3.32 12.60 6.93
N THR A 108 -2.06 12.98 6.70
CA THR A 108 -0.95 12.35 7.42
C THR A 108 -0.88 12.79 8.89
N LEU A 109 -1.24 14.05 9.20
CA LEU A 109 -1.41 14.48 10.60
C LEU A 109 -2.60 13.77 11.25
N ALA A 110 -3.71 13.61 10.54
CA ALA A 110 -4.87 12.86 11.03
C ALA A 110 -4.50 11.38 11.29
N PHE A 111 -3.63 10.79 10.48
CA PHE A 111 -3.12 9.43 10.73
C PHE A 111 -2.33 9.34 12.04
N VAL A 112 -1.45 10.30 12.31
CA VAL A 112 -0.71 10.36 13.59
C VAL A 112 -1.67 10.59 14.77
N GLN A 113 -2.61 11.54 14.65
CA GLN A 113 -3.62 11.78 15.68
C GLN A 113 -4.49 10.55 15.96
N LEU A 114 -4.83 9.81 14.91
CA LEU A 114 -5.55 8.54 15.03
C LEU A 114 -4.70 7.50 15.79
N ALA A 115 -3.42 7.37 15.45
CA ALA A 115 -2.50 6.47 16.15
C ALA A 115 -2.37 6.84 17.63
N ASP A 116 -2.25 8.14 17.96
CA ASP A 116 -2.18 8.63 19.33
C ASP A 116 -3.47 8.35 20.10
N GLN A 117 -4.63 8.55 19.47
CA GLN A 117 -5.91 8.26 20.11
C GLN A 117 -6.13 6.75 20.33
N ILE A 118 -5.71 5.91 19.39
CA ILE A 118 -5.76 4.44 19.56
C ILE A 118 -4.91 4.05 20.77
N ASP A 119 -3.66 4.50 20.84
CA ASP A 119 -2.76 4.16 21.95
C ASP A 119 -3.31 4.64 23.30
N LYS A 120 -3.82 5.88 23.34
CA LYS A 120 -4.46 6.44 24.55
C LYS A 120 -5.64 5.56 25.00
N THR A 121 -6.57 5.26 24.10
CA THR A 121 -7.75 4.44 24.43
C THR A 121 -7.36 3.02 24.86
N ARG A 122 -6.38 2.41 24.20
CA ARG A 122 -5.87 1.09 24.58
C ARG A 122 -5.24 1.11 25.96
N HIS A 123 -4.46 2.14 26.28
CA HIS A 123 -3.87 2.33 27.59
C HIS A 123 -4.95 2.48 28.69
N GLU A 124 -5.97 3.26 28.44
CA GLU A 124 -7.13 3.42 29.34
C GLU A 124 -7.87 2.09 29.57
N GLN A 125 -7.84 1.18 28.58
CA GLN A 125 -8.38 -0.19 28.66
C GLN A 125 -7.41 -1.22 29.26
N GLY A 126 -6.21 -0.83 29.70
CA GLY A 126 -5.18 -1.75 30.18
C GLY A 126 -4.57 -2.63 29.10
N LYS A 127 -4.71 -2.27 27.82
CA LYS A 127 -4.18 -2.99 26.67
C LYS A 127 -2.83 -2.42 26.23
N PRO A 128 -1.95 -3.25 25.63
CA PRO A 128 -0.70 -2.75 25.05
C PRO A 128 -0.97 -1.72 23.94
N SER A 129 -0.05 -0.77 23.76
CA SER A 129 -0.09 0.17 22.64
C SER A 129 -0.20 -0.54 21.29
N SER A 130 -0.75 0.13 20.30
CA SER A 130 -0.92 -0.41 18.96
C SER A 130 0.40 -0.54 18.21
N ILE A 131 0.38 -1.34 17.14
CA ILE A 131 1.42 -1.37 16.13
C ILE A 131 0.91 -0.55 14.95
N ILE A 132 1.72 0.39 14.49
CA ILE A 132 1.40 1.26 13.37
C ILE A 132 2.15 0.76 12.15
N VAL A 133 1.44 0.59 11.04
CA VAL A 133 2.01 0.22 9.74
C VAL A 133 1.57 1.25 8.71
N TRP A 134 2.53 1.94 8.11
CA TRP A 134 2.25 2.94 7.09
C TRP A 134 3.04 2.63 5.81
N GLU A 135 2.37 2.71 4.66
CA GLU A 135 2.96 2.48 3.34
C GLU A 135 2.92 3.76 2.50
N ASN A 136 3.99 4.01 1.74
CA ASN A 136 3.96 5.12 0.79
C ASN A 136 4.96 4.95 -0.36
N VAL A 137 4.85 5.84 -1.35
CA VAL A 137 5.79 5.89 -2.48
C VAL A 137 7.17 6.36 -2.03
N THR A 138 8.24 5.89 -2.70
CA THR A 138 9.63 6.27 -2.36
C THR A 138 9.94 7.76 -2.54
N GLY A 139 9.08 8.49 -3.27
CA GLY A 139 9.18 9.94 -3.43
C GLY A 139 9.18 10.71 -2.10
N VAL A 140 8.58 10.16 -1.04
CA VAL A 140 8.55 10.80 0.29
C VAL A 140 9.96 11.02 0.88
N LEU A 141 10.91 10.13 0.56
CA LEU A 141 12.29 10.21 1.04
C LEU A 141 13.09 11.37 0.42
N ASN A 142 12.57 11.93 -0.66
CA ASN A 142 13.23 12.98 -1.44
C ASN A 142 12.43 14.27 -1.49
N SER A 143 11.38 14.42 -0.68
CA SER A 143 10.55 15.63 -0.69
C SER A 143 11.36 16.84 -0.23
N HIS A 144 11.30 17.93 -0.99
CA HIS A 144 12.05 19.16 -0.71
C HIS A 144 11.65 19.84 0.59
N ASP A 145 10.42 19.62 1.04
CA ASP A 145 9.81 20.18 2.24
C ASP A 145 10.05 19.32 3.50
N ASN A 146 10.87 18.26 3.39
CA ASN A 146 11.12 17.31 4.47
C ASN A 146 9.85 16.69 5.08
N ALA A 147 8.83 16.45 4.25
CA ALA A 147 7.55 15.88 4.69
C ALA A 147 7.73 14.59 5.51
N PHE A 148 8.66 13.74 5.09
CA PHE A 148 8.95 12.49 5.80
C PHE A 148 9.51 12.74 7.20
N GLY A 149 10.38 13.74 7.38
CA GLY A 149 10.91 14.12 8.70
C GLY A 149 9.84 14.67 9.63
N TYR A 150 8.87 15.41 9.10
CA TYR A 150 7.70 15.85 9.88
C TYR A 150 6.84 14.66 10.32
N PHE A 151 6.57 13.73 9.42
CA PHE A 151 5.80 12.53 9.73
C PHE A 151 6.50 11.65 10.76
N LEU A 152 7.77 11.30 10.56
CA LEU A 152 8.54 10.50 11.50
C LEU A 152 8.63 11.16 12.89
N GLY A 153 8.90 12.48 12.92
CA GLY A 153 8.98 13.24 14.16
C GLY A 153 7.65 13.21 14.91
N ALA A 154 6.55 13.50 14.24
CA ALA A 154 5.22 13.45 14.85
C ALA A 154 4.87 12.04 15.37
N LEU A 155 5.16 10.99 14.57
CA LEU A 155 4.89 9.61 14.97
C LEU A 155 5.77 9.16 16.15
N ALA A 156 7.00 9.62 16.22
CA ALA A 156 7.93 9.37 17.32
C ALA A 156 7.60 10.18 18.59
N GLY A 157 6.74 11.20 18.50
CA GLY A 157 6.39 12.12 19.60
C GLY A 157 7.35 13.30 19.76
N GLU A 158 8.15 13.61 18.74
CA GLU A 158 9.07 14.72 18.74
C GLU A 158 8.35 16.05 18.47
N ARG A 159 8.81 17.12 19.12
CA ARG A 159 8.23 18.48 18.95
C ARG A 159 8.68 19.16 17.65
N ARG A 160 9.72 18.64 17.01
CA ARG A 160 10.33 19.20 15.81
C ARG A 160 10.45 18.11 14.75
N PRO A 161 10.43 18.47 13.47
CA PRO A 161 10.67 17.50 12.41
C PRO A 161 12.09 16.95 12.51
N LEU A 162 12.22 15.66 12.30
CA LEU A 162 13.51 15.01 12.18
C LEU A 162 14.21 15.44 10.90
N GLN A 163 15.52 15.43 10.92
CA GLN A 163 16.33 15.73 9.74
C GLN A 163 17.08 14.47 9.30
N PRO A 164 17.25 14.25 7.99
CA PRO A 164 18.08 13.16 7.52
C PRO A 164 19.56 13.41 7.93
N ALA A 165 20.29 12.34 8.21
CA ALA A 165 21.71 12.41 8.56
C ALA A 165 22.59 12.95 7.40
N GLY A 166 22.06 12.98 6.18
CA GLY A 166 22.70 13.49 4.98
C GLY A 166 21.76 14.38 4.17
N LYS A 167 21.99 14.48 2.87
CA LYS A 167 21.16 15.31 1.97
C LYS A 167 19.75 14.73 1.74
N ARG A 168 19.54 13.44 2.01
CA ARG A 168 18.29 12.69 1.74
C ARG A 168 18.08 11.63 2.81
N TRP A 169 16.85 11.22 3.00
CA TRP A 169 16.51 10.07 3.82
C TRP A 169 17.04 8.79 3.19
N ALA A 170 17.66 7.94 4.02
CA ALA A 170 18.10 6.61 3.60
C ALA A 170 16.88 5.68 3.34
N ASN A 171 17.11 4.63 2.54
CA ASN A 171 16.09 3.62 2.25
C ASN A 171 15.67 2.78 3.47
N ALA A 172 16.41 2.86 4.55
CA ALA A 172 16.11 2.22 5.83
C ALA A 172 16.66 3.05 6.97
N GLY A 173 16.03 2.97 8.12
CA GLY A 173 16.49 3.63 9.33
C GLY A 173 15.55 3.40 10.51
N ALA A 174 15.98 3.89 11.66
CA ALA A 174 15.25 3.79 12.92
C ALA A 174 15.41 5.07 13.73
N VAL A 175 14.42 5.39 14.54
CA VAL A 175 14.45 6.44 15.55
C VAL A 175 13.64 6.00 16.76
N SER A 176 14.19 6.16 17.96
CA SER A 176 13.45 6.01 19.20
C SER A 176 13.14 7.38 19.75
N GLY A 177 11.87 7.73 19.74
CA GLY A 177 11.37 9.00 20.25
C GLY A 177 10.65 8.86 21.60
N PRO A 178 10.12 9.98 22.13
CA PRO A 178 9.43 9.96 23.42
C PRO A 178 8.16 9.10 23.44
N SER A 179 7.45 8.99 22.30
CA SER A 179 6.19 8.25 22.24
C SER A 179 6.34 6.86 21.65
N ARG A 180 7.16 6.69 20.59
CA ARG A 180 7.29 5.41 19.87
C ARG A 180 8.69 5.21 19.33
N THR A 181 9.10 3.93 19.23
CA THR A 181 10.16 3.55 18.32
C THR A 181 9.57 3.42 16.92
N VAL A 182 10.21 4.08 15.96
CA VAL A 182 9.78 4.15 14.56
C VAL A 182 10.90 3.62 13.68
N VAL A 183 10.59 2.71 12.80
CA VAL A 183 11.53 2.15 11.82
C VAL A 183 10.94 2.27 10.44
N TRP A 184 11.79 2.43 9.42
CA TRP A 184 11.34 2.44 8.03
C TRP A 184 12.27 1.67 7.12
N ARG A 185 11.71 1.15 6.03
CA ARG A 185 12.45 0.45 5.00
C ARG A 185 11.76 0.56 3.65
N THR A 186 12.55 0.74 2.60
CA THR A 186 12.07 0.59 1.23
C THR A 186 12.10 -0.88 0.83
N LEU A 187 10.95 -1.41 0.46
CA LEU A 187 10.79 -2.77 -0.05
C LEU A 187 10.36 -2.73 -1.52
N ASN A 188 10.75 -3.75 -2.28
CA ASN A 188 10.32 -3.90 -3.68
C ASN A 188 9.53 -5.20 -3.82
N ALA A 189 8.29 -5.08 -4.30
CA ALA A 189 7.35 -6.19 -4.40
C ALA A 189 7.88 -7.38 -5.21
N GLU A 190 8.78 -7.15 -6.18
CA GLU A 190 9.39 -8.23 -7.00
C GLU A 190 10.15 -9.26 -6.17
N PHE A 191 10.63 -8.88 -4.98
CA PHE A 191 11.33 -9.79 -4.07
C PHE A 191 10.37 -10.59 -3.16
N PHE A 192 9.06 -10.33 -3.26
CA PHE A 192 8.02 -10.96 -2.45
C PHE A 192 7.04 -11.80 -3.29
N GLY A 193 7.51 -12.33 -4.42
CA GLY A 193 6.77 -13.33 -5.20
C GLY A 193 5.80 -12.78 -6.25
N VAL A 194 5.73 -11.46 -6.44
CA VAL A 194 4.94 -10.86 -7.52
C VAL A 194 5.82 -10.32 -8.63
N PRO A 195 5.43 -10.45 -9.92
CA PRO A 195 6.24 -10.04 -11.06
C PRO A 195 6.10 -8.53 -11.33
N GLN A 196 6.19 -7.70 -10.28
CA GLN A 196 6.06 -6.25 -10.37
C GLN A 196 7.19 -5.55 -9.65
N SER A 197 7.95 -4.70 -10.33
CA SER A 197 8.92 -3.80 -9.71
C SER A 197 8.16 -2.61 -9.10
N ARG A 198 7.76 -2.76 -7.83
CA ARG A 198 7.01 -1.77 -7.07
C ARG A 198 7.73 -1.46 -5.76
N LYS A 199 8.51 -0.38 -5.77
CA LYS A 199 9.22 0.09 -4.57
C LYS A 199 8.31 0.95 -3.71
N ARG A 200 8.23 0.61 -2.41
CA ARG A 200 7.45 1.35 -1.41
C ARG A 200 8.23 1.49 -0.12
N VAL A 201 8.01 2.60 0.56
CA VAL A 201 8.51 2.82 1.92
C VAL A 201 7.46 2.28 2.89
N PHE A 202 7.87 1.33 3.71
CA PHE A 202 7.09 0.90 4.86
C PHE A 202 7.66 1.54 6.12
N VAL A 203 6.78 2.03 6.97
CA VAL A 203 7.10 2.53 8.29
C VAL A 203 6.35 1.69 9.32
N MET A 204 7.06 1.18 10.31
CA MET A 204 6.45 0.54 11.47
C MET A 204 6.79 1.35 12.73
N ALA A 205 5.82 1.51 13.59
CA ALA A 205 6.03 2.18 14.87
C ALA A 205 5.24 1.52 15.99
N SER A 206 5.76 1.55 17.21
CA SER A 206 5.04 1.12 18.39
C SER A 206 5.64 1.70 19.65
N ALA A 207 4.79 1.91 20.66
CA ALA A 207 5.15 2.19 22.05
C ALA A 207 5.04 0.94 22.94
N ARG A 208 4.78 -0.23 22.35
CA ARG A 208 4.54 -1.50 23.09
C ARG A 208 5.83 -1.96 23.76
N PRO A 209 5.85 -2.14 25.11
CA PRO A 209 7.03 -2.65 25.80
C PRO A 209 7.44 -4.03 25.30
N GLY A 210 8.73 -4.24 25.10
CA GLY A 210 9.27 -5.52 24.62
C GLY A 210 9.02 -5.83 23.15
N PHE A 211 8.42 -4.91 22.40
CA PHE A 211 8.22 -5.03 20.96
C PHE A 211 9.16 -4.06 20.22
N ASP A 212 10.09 -4.61 19.46
CA ASP A 212 10.96 -3.83 18.58
C ASP A 212 10.48 -3.99 17.12
N PRO A 213 9.91 -2.94 16.52
CA PRO A 213 9.48 -3.01 15.12
C PRO A 213 10.63 -3.27 14.13
N GLY A 214 11.89 -3.03 14.54
CA GLY A 214 13.08 -3.31 13.75
C GLY A 214 13.28 -4.80 13.50
N THR A 215 12.96 -5.64 14.48
CA THR A 215 13.10 -7.10 14.34
C THR A 215 12.17 -7.65 13.25
N ILE A 216 11.05 -6.99 13.00
CA ILE A 216 10.09 -7.38 11.97
C ILE A 216 10.47 -6.78 10.61
N LEU A 217 10.69 -5.47 10.56
CA LEU A 217 10.86 -4.79 9.28
C LEU A 217 12.24 -5.05 8.64
N PHE A 218 13.27 -5.34 9.45
CA PHE A 218 14.62 -5.63 8.96
C PHE A 218 14.90 -7.12 8.81
N GLU A 219 14.08 -8.00 9.37
CA GLU A 219 14.14 -9.42 9.07
C GLU A 219 13.71 -9.66 7.62
N PHE A 220 14.60 -10.24 6.84
CA PHE A 220 14.22 -10.83 5.58
C PHE A 220 13.71 -12.22 5.85
N PRO A 221 12.49 -12.58 5.40
CA PRO A 221 12.29 -13.96 5.06
C PRO A 221 13.41 -14.33 4.08
N THR A 222 14.14 -15.39 4.33
CA THR A 222 15.04 -16.02 3.36
C THR A 222 14.17 -16.58 2.22
N VAL A 223 13.61 -15.68 1.42
CA VAL A 223 13.11 -16.07 0.11
C VAL A 223 14.39 -16.38 -0.68
N PRO A 224 14.60 -17.62 -1.08
CA PRO A 224 15.75 -17.94 -1.92
C PRO A 224 15.73 -16.95 -3.08
N PRO A 225 16.90 -16.40 -3.47
CA PRO A 225 16.98 -15.55 -4.63
C PRO A 225 16.28 -16.31 -5.75
N ARG A 226 15.37 -15.63 -6.45
CA ARG A 226 14.68 -16.20 -7.61
C ARG A 226 15.76 -16.86 -8.44
N THR A 227 15.76 -18.20 -8.46
CA THR A 227 16.78 -18.95 -9.19
C THR A 227 16.68 -18.52 -10.64
N GLU A 228 17.80 -18.21 -11.27
CA GLU A 228 17.91 -17.80 -12.69
C GLU A 228 17.13 -18.70 -13.67
N ASN A 229 16.72 -19.89 -13.22
CA ASN A 229 15.95 -20.88 -13.96
C ASN A 229 14.51 -20.48 -14.31
N TYR A 230 13.89 -19.53 -13.60
CA TYR A 230 12.53 -19.08 -13.96
C TYR A 230 12.55 -18.20 -15.22
N TYR A 231 13.63 -17.46 -15.44
CA TYR A 231 13.81 -16.65 -16.66
C TYR A 231 14.37 -17.47 -17.83
N GLY A 232 15.13 -18.53 -17.55
CA GLY A 232 15.72 -19.38 -18.58
C GLY A 232 14.70 -20.19 -19.39
N THR A 233 13.58 -20.58 -18.78
CA THR A 233 12.55 -21.37 -19.45
C THR A 233 11.64 -20.54 -20.36
N GLN A 234 11.40 -19.27 -20.04
CA GLN A 234 10.62 -18.41 -20.95
C GLN A 234 11.43 -17.90 -22.15
N LYS A 235 12.75 -17.66 -21.99
CA LYS A 235 13.62 -17.30 -23.12
C LYS A 235 13.74 -18.41 -24.14
N LYS A 236 13.69 -19.67 -23.75
CA LYS A 236 13.83 -20.80 -24.67
C LYS A 236 12.61 -21.10 -25.54
N SER A 237 11.41 -20.75 -25.08
CA SER A 237 10.17 -20.97 -25.85
C SER A 237 9.90 -19.89 -26.91
N ALA A 238 10.49 -18.70 -26.76
CA ALA A 238 10.30 -17.59 -27.70
C ALA A 238 11.32 -17.54 -28.85
N SER A 239 12.40 -18.35 -28.83
CA SER A 239 13.54 -18.16 -29.71
C SER A 239 13.61 -19.09 -30.94
N SER A 240 12.61 -19.95 -31.20
CA SER A 240 12.84 -21.06 -32.13
C SER A 240 12.20 -21.00 -33.53
N THR A 241 11.42 -19.96 -33.89
CA THR A 241 10.79 -19.95 -35.24
C THR A 241 10.44 -18.55 -35.77
N HIS A 242 11.42 -17.70 -36.13
CA HIS A 242 11.07 -16.44 -36.80
C HIS A 242 12.01 -16.04 -37.93
N SER A 243 11.44 -15.55 -39.05
CA SER A 243 12.15 -15.00 -40.21
C SER A 243 12.92 -13.71 -39.86
N GLY A 244 13.85 -13.26 -40.73
CA GLY A 244 14.76 -12.14 -40.39
C GLY A 244 14.09 -10.84 -39.96
N ILE A 245 12.97 -10.46 -40.61
CA ILE A 245 12.23 -9.24 -40.30
C ILE A 245 11.50 -9.36 -38.93
N GLU A 246 10.97 -10.55 -38.63
CA GLU A 246 10.34 -10.82 -37.35
C GLU A 246 11.34 -10.84 -36.20
N ARG A 247 12.59 -11.27 -36.41
CA ARG A 247 13.69 -11.22 -35.44
C ARG A 247 14.07 -9.79 -35.08
N GLU A 248 14.11 -8.89 -36.07
CA GLU A 248 14.45 -7.50 -35.84
C GLU A 248 13.33 -6.76 -35.09
N PHE A 249 12.07 -7.00 -35.45
CA PHE A 249 10.89 -6.47 -34.71
C PHE A 249 10.80 -7.08 -33.31
N HIS A 250 11.08 -8.37 -33.15
CA HIS A 250 11.15 -9.07 -31.88
C HIS A 250 12.21 -8.43 -30.96
N ARG A 251 13.42 -8.17 -31.51
CA ARG A 251 14.49 -7.49 -30.78
C ARG A 251 14.07 -6.08 -30.32
N TYR A 252 13.45 -5.30 -31.18
CA TYR A 252 13.00 -3.94 -30.84
C TYR A 252 11.83 -3.90 -29.86
N CYS A 253 10.93 -4.87 -29.91
CA CYS A 253 9.73 -4.88 -29.06
C CYS A 253 9.90 -5.71 -27.79
N PHE A 254 10.63 -6.82 -27.82
CA PHE A 254 10.75 -7.75 -26.71
C PHE A 254 12.00 -7.52 -25.85
N ASP A 255 13.12 -7.12 -26.43
CA ASP A 255 14.31 -6.75 -25.64
C ASP A 255 14.11 -5.43 -24.87
N ALA A 256 13.11 -4.62 -25.27
CA ALA A 256 12.73 -3.39 -24.57
C ALA A 256 11.61 -3.58 -23.52
N ILE A 257 10.96 -4.74 -23.47
CA ILE A 257 9.95 -5.05 -22.45
C ILE A 257 10.67 -5.68 -21.26
N PRO A 258 10.66 -5.05 -20.08
CA PRO A 258 11.28 -5.62 -18.90
C PRO A 258 10.55 -6.93 -18.50
N ASP A 259 11.30 -7.92 -18.05
CA ASP A 259 10.76 -9.18 -17.53
C ASP A 259 9.84 -9.01 -16.32
N THR A 260 9.86 -7.82 -15.71
CA THR A 260 9.06 -7.45 -14.55
C THR A 260 8.22 -6.23 -14.90
N ALA A 261 6.93 -6.27 -14.62
CA ALA A 261 6.05 -5.13 -14.83
C ALA A 261 6.46 -3.94 -13.94
N GLY A 262 6.43 -2.75 -14.50
CA GLY A 262 6.58 -1.52 -13.72
C GLY A 262 5.38 -1.29 -12.78
N THR A 263 5.48 -0.27 -11.92
CA THR A 263 4.39 0.10 -11.02
C THR A 263 3.16 0.51 -11.83
N LEU A 264 2.02 -0.12 -11.57
CA LEU A 264 0.73 0.29 -12.11
C LEU A 264 0.27 1.57 -11.42
N ILE A 265 -0.23 2.53 -12.19
CA ILE A 265 -0.66 3.84 -11.71
C ILE A 265 -2.15 4.00 -11.99
N ALA A 266 -2.91 4.43 -10.99
CA ALA A 266 -4.32 4.80 -11.16
C ALA A 266 -4.45 6.05 -12.06
N GLY A 267 -5.52 6.12 -12.86
CA GLY A 267 -5.77 7.26 -13.75
C GLY A 267 -4.99 7.22 -15.06
N TYR A 268 -4.57 6.05 -15.49
CA TYR A 268 -3.88 5.85 -16.76
C TYR A 268 -4.82 6.13 -17.95
N ASP A 269 -4.75 7.33 -18.49
CA ASP A 269 -5.62 7.83 -19.59
C ASP A 269 -5.09 7.54 -21.00
N GLY A 270 -3.94 6.89 -21.11
CA GLY A 270 -3.39 6.44 -22.39
C GLY A 270 -2.60 7.49 -23.16
N THR A 271 -2.10 8.52 -22.52
CA THR A 271 -1.22 9.49 -23.18
C THR A 271 0.17 8.91 -23.46
N THR A 272 0.52 8.90 -24.72
CA THR A 272 1.78 8.59 -25.42
C THR A 272 2.44 7.21 -25.22
N SER A 273 2.87 6.61 -26.35
CA SER A 273 3.53 5.29 -26.43
C SER A 273 4.86 5.18 -25.66
N GLN A 274 5.57 6.28 -25.44
CA GLN A 274 6.82 6.30 -24.65
C GLN A 274 6.55 6.19 -23.14
N ASP A 275 5.55 6.87 -22.64
CA ASP A 275 5.14 6.79 -21.23
C ASP A 275 4.65 5.38 -20.87
N MET A 276 4.04 4.69 -21.81
CA MET A 276 3.55 3.31 -21.63
C MET A 276 4.68 2.28 -21.50
N ARG A 277 5.77 2.41 -22.25
CA ARG A 277 6.94 1.55 -22.15
C ARG A 277 7.68 1.69 -20.81
N MET A 278 7.74 2.92 -20.32
CA MET A 278 8.40 3.23 -19.04
C MET A 278 7.56 2.79 -17.83
N ARG A 279 6.24 2.59 -17.99
CA ARG A 279 5.29 2.34 -16.89
C ARG A 279 4.70 0.93 -16.86
N GLY A 280 5.13 0.02 -17.75
CA GLY A 280 4.86 -1.42 -17.66
C GLY A 280 3.42 -1.87 -17.90
N GLY A 281 2.61 -1.07 -18.60
CA GLY A 281 1.19 -1.36 -18.82
C GLY A 281 0.83 -1.98 -20.18
N LEU A 282 1.82 -2.46 -20.95
CA LEU A 282 1.59 -3.02 -22.30
C LEU A 282 1.97 -4.49 -22.37
N ILE A 283 1.12 -5.26 -23.03
CA ILE A 283 1.39 -6.64 -23.45
C ILE A 283 1.48 -6.69 -24.96
N VAL A 284 2.45 -7.44 -25.47
CA VAL A 284 2.56 -7.79 -26.88
C VAL A 284 2.06 -9.21 -27.05
N GLU A 285 0.97 -9.39 -27.79
CA GLU A 285 0.41 -10.69 -28.12
C GLU A 285 0.78 -11.10 -29.55
N GLN A 286 1.18 -12.36 -29.70
CA GLN A 286 1.34 -12.98 -31.00
C GLN A 286 0.02 -13.65 -31.39
N HIS A 287 -0.79 -12.95 -32.14
CA HIS A 287 -1.90 -13.48 -32.95
C HIS A 287 -1.44 -13.46 -34.43
N PRO A 288 -2.21 -13.84 -35.42
CA PRO A 288 -1.68 -13.85 -36.80
C PRO A 288 -0.97 -12.54 -37.21
N ARG A 289 -1.11 -11.48 -36.40
CA ARG A 289 -0.27 -10.25 -36.42
C ARG A 289 0.02 -9.82 -34.99
N LEU A 290 1.23 -9.31 -34.71
CA LEU A 290 1.60 -8.75 -33.41
C LEU A 290 0.63 -7.59 -33.05
N ARG A 291 0.06 -7.68 -31.85
CA ARG A 291 -0.81 -6.65 -31.29
C ARG A 291 -0.27 -6.17 -29.96
N VAL A 292 -0.29 -4.87 -29.76
CA VAL A 292 -0.01 -4.25 -28.47
C VAL A 292 -1.34 -3.87 -27.82
N ARG A 293 -1.58 -4.33 -26.63
CA ARG A 293 -2.77 -4.00 -25.82
C ARG A 293 -2.40 -3.59 -24.42
N ARG A 294 -3.34 -2.99 -23.71
CA ARG A 294 -3.24 -2.73 -22.28
C ARG A 294 -3.44 -4.02 -21.48
N LEU A 295 -2.95 -3.99 -20.23
CA LEU A 295 -3.28 -5.01 -19.26
C LEU A 295 -4.78 -5.02 -18.99
N THR A 296 -5.35 -6.20 -18.88
CA THR A 296 -6.71 -6.40 -18.38
C THR A 296 -6.74 -6.17 -16.86
N PRO A 297 -7.91 -5.87 -16.26
CA PRO A 297 -8.04 -5.79 -14.80
C PRO A 297 -7.50 -7.04 -14.09
N THR A 298 -7.84 -8.22 -14.58
CA THR A 298 -7.35 -9.50 -14.05
C THR A 298 -5.83 -9.64 -14.07
N GLU A 299 -5.18 -9.17 -15.14
CA GLU A 299 -3.71 -9.16 -15.21
C GLU A 299 -3.13 -8.15 -14.22
N CYS A 300 -3.76 -6.98 -14.06
CA CYS A 300 -3.37 -6.01 -13.03
C CYS A 300 -3.48 -6.58 -11.61
N GLU A 301 -4.54 -7.32 -11.31
CA GLU A 301 -4.73 -8.01 -10.03
C GLU A 301 -3.59 -8.99 -9.76
N ARG A 302 -3.29 -9.87 -10.73
CA ARG A 302 -2.21 -10.85 -10.61
C ARG A 302 -0.84 -10.22 -10.43
N PHE A 303 -0.53 -9.15 -11.16
CA PHE A 303 0.72 -8.41 -10.99
C PHE A 303 0.87 -7.79 -9.60
N GLN A 304 -0.23 -7.46 -8.95
CA GLN A 304 -0.24 -6.89 -7.61
C GLN A 304 -0.47 -7.92 -6.49
N GLY A 305 -0.59 -9.21 -6.84
CA GLY A 305 -0.76 -10.29 -5.86
C GLY A 305 -2.18 -10.45 -5.35
N PHE A 306 -3.17 -9.85 -6.00
CA PHE A 306 -4.57 -10.08 -5.68
C PHE A 306 -5.10 -11.37 -6.32
N PRO A 307 -6.14 -11.98 -5.73
CA PRO A 307 -6.86 -13.07 -6.35
C PRO A 307 -7.42 -12.67 -7.73
N THR A 308 -7.47 -13.60 -8.65
CA THR A 308 -8.05 -13.39 -9.97
C THR A 308 -9.53 -13.03 -9.87
N GLY A 309 -9.96 -11.96 -10.52
CA GLY A 309 -11.35 -11.50 -10.50
C GLY A 309 -11.73 -10.75 -9.22
N TYR A 310 -10.75 -10.35 -8.39
CA TYR A 310 -11.01 -9.64 -7.14
C TYR A 310 -11.76 -8.31 -7.34
N THR A 311 -11.52 -7.62 -8.45
CA THR A 311 -12.20 -6.36 -8.80
C THR A 311 -13.41 -6.56 -9.72
N ASP A 312 -13.72 -7.81 -10.11
CA ASP A 312 -14.90 -8.14 -10.92
C ASP A 312 -16.13 -8.29 -10.03
N ILE A 313 -16.66 -7.19 -9.58
CA ILE A 313 -17.80 -7.09 -8.68
C ILE A 313 -19.01 -6.47 -9.40
N PRO A 314 -20.24 -6.73 -8.97
CA PRO A 314 -21.41 -5.99 -9.45
C PRO A 314 -21.25 -4.48 -9.15
N TRP A 315 -20.90 -3.72 -10.17
CA TRP A 315 -20.65 -2.28 -10.05
C TRP A 315 -21.44 -1.52 -11.13
N ARG A 316 -22.45 -0.78 -10.71
CA ARG A 316 -23.41 -0.08 -11.58
C ARG A 316 -24.17 -1.01 -12.54
N SER A 317 -25.44 -0.77 -12.77
CA SER A 317 -26.36 -1.62 -13.54
C SER A 317 -26.11 -1.69 -15.05
N SER A 318 -24.94 -1.34 -15.54
CA SER A 318 -24.52 -1.53 -16.94
C SER A 318 -23.45 -2.60 -16.99
N SER A 319 -23.75 -3.73 -17.64
CA SER A 319 -22.76 -4.72 -18.04
C SER A 319 -21.58 -3.99 -18.69
N PRO A 320 -20.33 -4.36 -18.36
CA PRO A 320 -19.18 -3.79 -19.06
C PRO A 320 -19.32 -4.14 -20.54
N SER A 321 -19.36 -3.12 -21.39
CA SER A 321 -19.32 -3.30 -22.83
C SER A 321 -18.03 -4.07 -23.17
N PRO A 322 -18.09 -5.18 -23.89
CA PRO A 322 -16.89 -5.91 -24.31
C PRO A 322 -16.10 -5.00 -25.25
N ARG A 323 -14.92 -4.62 -24.86
CA ARG A 323 -13.95 -3.90 -25.69
C ARG A 323 -12.74 -4.75 -25.97
#